data_4e7e2411c1cdb304553b2de8e1561b4e
#
_entry.id   4e7e2411c1cdb304553b2de8e1561b4e
#
_cell.length_a   1.000
_cell.length_b   1.000
_cell.length_c   1.000
_cell.angle_alpha   90.00
_cell.angle_beta   90.00
_cell.angle_gamma   90.00
#
_symmetry.space_group_name_H-M   'P 1'
#
loop_
_entity.id
_entity.type
_entity.pdbx_description
1 polymer ?
#
loop_
_entity_poly.entity_id
_entity_poly.type
_entity_poly.pdbx_seq_one_letter_code
_entity_poly.pdbx_strand_id
1 'polypeptide(L)'
;AVLNMNKADGGNRKFILVEMMDYADSITAERVKRVIDGYGEGKKAVEGTGGNFSYYELGPVLLLPNGNLNEEVGPQKIREYVYYMETKEPLPAEQPTDEPYFMGLCRNTAYYFYYEREHVTTLDHAFLATVQTKSEGYTIYADLCAIPQETLRKHNITFKKIPRDIARL
;
A
#
# COMPACT_ATOMS: atom_id res chain seq x y z
N ALA A 1 -8.03 -11.05 -26.71
CA ALA A 1 -8.47 -12.44 -26.53
C ALA A 1 -9.34 -12.58 -25.27
N VAL A 2 -8.84 -12.34 -24.04
CA VAL A 2 -9.55 -12.60 -22.76
C VAL A 2 -10.90 -11.86 -22.69
N LEU A 3 -10.93 -10.56 -22.98
CA LEU A 3 -12.15 -9.75 -22.96
C LEU A 3 -13.18 -10.27 -23.98
N ASN A 4 -12.76 -10.66 -25.19
CA ASN A 4 -13.64 -11.23 -26.20
C ASN A 4 -14.20 -12.59 -25.75
N MET A 5 -13.43 -13.42 -25.08
CA MET A 5 -13.91 -14.68 -24.51
C MET A 5 -14.97 -14.44 -23.43
N ASN A 6 -14.70 -13.48 -22.52
CA ASN A 6 -15.69 -13.11 -21.49
C ASN A 6 -17.00 -12.58 -22.10
N LYS A 7 -16.90 -11.76 -23.19
CA LYS A 7 -18.09 -11.28 -23.91
C LYS A 7 -18.87 -12.44 -24.54
N ALA A 8 -18.17 -13.42 -25.08
CA ALA A 8 -18.79 -14.54 -25.82
C ALA A 8 -19.51 -15.55 -24.89
N ASP A 9 -18.94 -15.82 -23.70
CA ASP A 9 -19.44 -16.88 -22.81
C ASP A 9 -19.90 -16.37 -21.43
N GLY A 10 -19.90 -15.05 -21.19
CA GLY A 10 -20.25 -14.45 -19.90
C GLY A 10 -19.23 -14.74 -18.79
N GLY A 11 -18.03 -15.17 -19.13
CA GLY A 11 -16.96 -15.50 -18.18
C GLY A 11 -16.40 -14.28 -17.47
N ASN A 12 -15.71 -14.51 -16.36
CA ASN A 12 -15.04 -13.48 -15.55
C ASN A 12 -13.52 -13.72 -15.45
N ARG A 13 -12.89 -13.98 -16.58
CA ARG A 13 -11.43 -14.16 -16.65
C ARG A 13 -10.73 -12.82 -16.46
N LYS A 14 -9.64 -12.84 -15.73
CA LYS A 14 -8.77 -11.68 -15.54
C LYS A 14 -7.50 -11.81 -16.39
N PHE A 15 -6.86 -10.69 -16.66
CA PHE A 15 -5.56 -10.65 -17.33
C PHE A 15 -4.63 -9.65 -16.62
N ILE A 16 -3.34 -9.87 -16.75
CA ILE A 16 -2.30 -8.95 -16.34
C ILE A 16 -1.38 -8.78 -17.55
N LEU A 17 -1.15 -7.52 -17.94
CA LEU A 17 -0.17 -7.16 -18.96
C LEU A 17 1.00 -6.45 -18.26
N VAL A 18 2.21 -6.82 -18.64
CA VAL A 18 3.44 -6.18 -18.17
C VAL A 18 4.17 -5.66 -19.42
N GLU A 19 4.43 -4.37 -19.43
CA GLU A 19 5.16 -3.69 -20.51
C GLU A 19 6.26 -2.84 -19.88
N MET A 20 7.49 -2.98 -20.35
CA MET A 20 8.65 -2.27 -19.82
C MET A 20 9.06 -1.06 -20.65
N MET A 21 8.46 -0.90 -21.82
CA MET A 21 8.81 0.17 -22.75
C MET A 21 7.96 1.42 -22.50
N ASP A 22 8.48 2.55 -22.92
CA ASP A 22 7.88 3.88 -22.79
C ASP A 22 6.52 4.06 -23.49
N TYR A 23 6.16 3.14 -24.37
CA TYR A 23 4.85 3.13 -25.04
C TYR A 23 3.75 2.35 -24.27
N ALA A 24 4.00 1.97 -23.01
CA ALA A 24 3.03 1.23 -22.21
C ALA A 24 1.67 1.93 -22.11
N ASP A 25 1.65 3.23 -21.84
CA ASP A 25 0.41 4.03 -21.82
C ASP A 25 -0.11 4.30 -23.25
N SER A 26 0.73 4.87 -24.11
CA SER A 26 0.32 5.40 -25.41
C SER A 26 -0.12 4.33 -26.42
N ILE A 27 0.39 3.10 -26.30
CA ILE A 27 0.05 2.00 -27.21
C ILE A 27 -0.66 0.88 -26.47
N THR A 28 -0.06 0.32 -25.41
CA THR A 28 -0.58 -0.90 -24.79
C THR A 28 -1.89 -0.64 -24.07
N ALA A 29 -1.95 0.36 -23.18
CA ALA A 29 -3.17 0.74 -22.48
C ALA A 29 -4.24 1.24 -23.45
N GLU A 30 -3.85 2.06 -24.45
CA GLU A 30 -4.78 2.58 -25.46
C GLU A 30 -5.41 1.45 -26.32
N ARG A 31 -4.67 0.40 -26.63
CA ARG A 31 -5.24 -0.78 -27.33
C ARG A 31 -6.24 -1.52 -26.47
N VAL A 32 -6.02 -1.61 -25.17
CA VAL A 32 -7.00 -2.22 -24.25
C VAL A 32 -8.26 -1.36 -24.18
N LYS A 33 -8.14 -0.03 -24.06
CA LYS A 33 -9.27 0.90 -24.08
C LYS A 33 -10.12 0.73 -25.35
N ARG A 34 -9.48 0.70 -26.51
CA ARG A 34 -10.19 0.50 -27.80
C ARG A 34 -10.91 -0.83 -27.88
N VAL A 35 -10.37 -1.89 -27.31
CA VAL A 35 -11.07 -3.19 -27.26
C VAL A 35 -12.29 -3.12 -26.35
N ILE A 36 -12.20 -2.40 -25.24
CA ILE A 36 -13.30 -2.21 -24.29
C ILE A 36 -14.42 -1.34 -24.89
N ASP A 37 -14.02 -0.20 -25.47
CA ASP A 37 -14.96 0.82 -25.96
C ASP A 37 -15.50 0.53 -27.37
N GLY A 38 -14.77 -0.24 -28.16
CA GLY A 38 -14.98 -0.41 -29.58
C GLY A 38 -14.13 0.57 -30.40
N TYR A 39 -14.02 0.31 -31.69
CA TYR A 39 -13.22 1.13 -32.61
C TYR A 39 -13.68 0.99 -34.06
N GLY A 40 -13.24 1.91 -34.91
CA GLY A 40 -13.57 1.96 -36.32
C GLY A 40 -14.92 2.62 -36.58
N GLU A 41 -15.22 2.86 -37.87
CA GLU A 41 -16.42 3.57 -38.30
C GLU A 41 -17.12 2.84 -39.44
N GLY A 42 -18.42 3.04 -39.56
CA GLY A 42 -19.25 2.48 -40.64
C GLY A 42 -19.14 0.95 -40.70
N LYS A 43 -18.84 0.44 -41.91
CA LYS A 43 -18.72 -1.03 -42.14
C LYS A 43 -17.49 -1.68 -41.48
N LYS A 44 -16.56 -0.89 -40.95
CA LYS A 44 -15.36 -1.37 -40.25
C LYS A 44 -15.47 -1.18 -38.75
N ALA A 45 -16.61 -0.76 -38.24
CA ALA A 45 -16.84 -0.61 -36.81
C ALA A 45 -16.75 -1.97 -36.11
N VAL A 46 -16.00 -2.02 -35.02
CA VAL A 46 -15.88 -3.18 -34.12
C VAL A 46 -16.50 -2.78 -32.79
N GLU A 47 -17.52 -3.50 -32.40
CA GLU A 47 -18.21 -3.29 -31.13
C GLU A 47 -17.29 -3.60 -29.94
N GLY A 48 -17.33 -2.74 -28.92
CA GLY A 48 -16.56 -2.92 -27.70
C GLY A 48 -16.96 -4.17 -26.93
N THR A 49 -16.03 -4.69 -26.15
CA THR A 49 -16.27 -5.84 -25.27
C THR A 49 -16.91 -5.45 -23.96
N GLY A 50 -16.85 -4.15 -23.59
CA GLY A 50 -17.14 -3.69 -22.25
C GLY A 50 -16.07 -4.13 -21.25
N GLY A 51 -16.32 -3.84 -19.97
CA GLY A 51 -15.40 -4.14 -18.88
C GLY A 51 -14.55 -2.95 -18.48
N ASN A 52 -13.54 -3.21 -17.67
CA ASN A 52 -12.58 -2.21 -17.22
C ASN A 52 -11.19 -2.84 -17.01
N PHE A 53 -10.18 -2.01 -16.81
CA PHE A 53 -8.86 -2.40 -16.36
C PHE A 53 -8.23 -1.28 -15.52
N SER A 54 -7.26 -1.65 -14.69
CA SER A 54 -6.45 -0.70 -13.94
C SER A 54 -5.08 -0.59 -14.60
N TYR A 55 -4.58 0.62 -14.77
CA TYR A 55 -3.25 0.91 -15.27
C TYR A 55 -2.37 1.34 -14.09
N TYR A 56 -1.18 0.80 -14.01
CA TYR A 56 -0.21 1.09 -12.97
C TYR A 56 1.14 1.41 -13.57
N GLU A 57 1.81 2.39 -13.03
CA GLU A 57 3.20 2.73 -13.32
C GLU A 57 4.07 2.47 -12.09
N LEU A 58 5.36 2.22 -12.33
CA LEU A 58 6.31 2.14 -11.24
C LEU A 58 6.53 3.54 -10.65
N GLY A 59 6.24 3.66 -9.39
CA GLY A 59 6.55 4.86 -8.61
C GLY A 59 8.02 4.92 -8.18
N PRO A 60 8.39 5.94 -7.40
CA PRO A 60 9.71 6.03 -6.80
C PRO A 60 10.00 4.79 -5.94
N VAL A 61 11.27 4.37 -5.89
CA VAL A 61 11.69 3.28 -5.03
C VAL A 61 11.41 3.61 -3.56
N LEU A 62 10.91 2.64 -2.81
CA LEU A 62 10.57 2.82 -1.40
C LEU A 62 11.80 2.87 -0.50
N LEU A 63 12.81 2.07 -0.79
CA LEU A 63 14.09 2.04 -0.08
C LEU A 63 15.19 2.53 -0.99
N LEU A 64 15.99 3.46 -0.50
CA LEU A 64 17.18 3.96 -1.17
C LEU A 64 18.30 2.90 -1.16
N PRO A 65 19.34 3.03 -2.00
CA PRO A 65 20.45 2.08 -2.05
C PRO A 65 21.20 1.90 -0.71
N ASN A 66 21.13 2.89 0.18
CA ASN A 66 21.70 2.81 1.54
C ASN A 66 20.79 2.08 2.54
N GLY A 67 19.62 1.57 2.10
CA GLY A 67 18.65 0.88 2.93
C GLY A 67 17.68 1.79 3.69
N ASN A 68 17.82 3.10 3.58
CA ASN A 68 16.91 4.05 4.22
C ASN A 68 15.61 4.20 3.42
N LEU A 69 14.57 4.58 4.14
CA LEU A 69 13.28 4.93 3.57
C LEU A 69 13.40 6.14 2.64
N ASN A 70 12.80 6.03 1.46
CA ASN A 70 12.65 7.17 0.56
C ASN A 70 11.41 7.99 0.97
N GLU A 71 11.63 9.04 1.72
CA GLU A 71 10.55 9.89 2.25
C GLU A 71 9.81 10.70 1.17
N GLU A 72 10.34 10.77 -0.06
CA GLU A 72 9.65 11.38 -1.21
C GLU A 72 8.42 10.58 -1.66
N VAL A 73 8.37 9.29 -1.34
CA VAL A 73 7.21 8.42 -1.63
C VAL A 73 5.94 8.91 -0.91
N GLY A 74 6.11 9.59 0.22
CA GLY A 74 5.04 10.14 1.03
C GLY A 74 4.46 9.12 2.05
N PRO A 75 3.97 9.62 3.20
CA PRO A 75 3.62 8.79 4.34
C PRO A 75 2.49 7.80 4.05
N GLN A 76 1.52 8.17 3.24
CA GLN A 76 0.39 7.30 2.92
C GLN A 76 0.83 6.05 2.15
N LYS A 77 1.65 6.20 1.13
CA LYS A 77 2.18 5.08 0.33
C LYS A 77 3.11 4.18 1.15
N ILE A 78 3.88 4.78 2.05
CA ILE A 78 4.73 4.04 2.97
C ILE A 78 3.87 3.17 3.91
N ARG A 79 2.79 3.74 4.49
CA ARG A 79 1.83 3.02 5.33
C ARG A 79 1.17 1.84 4.60
N GLU A 80 0.70 2.07 3.37
CA GLU A 80 0.11 1.03 2.52
C GLU A 80 1.08 -0.14 2.30
N TYR A 81 2.33 0.17 2.00
CA TYR A 81 3.36 -0.83 1.80
C TYR A 81 3.71 -1.58 3.08
N VAL A 82 3.95 -0.87 4.19
CA VAL A 82 4.30 -1.47 5.48
C VAL A 82 3.19 -2.40 5.94
N TYR A 83 1.94 -1.95 5.90
CA TYR A 83 0.80 -2.78 6.29
C TYR A 83 0.67 -4.04 5.42
N TYR A 84 0.80 -3.88 4.10
CA TYR A 84 0.78 -5.02 3.18
C TYR A 84 1.92 -6.01 3.43
N MET A 85 3.12 -5.53 3.72
CA MET A 85 4.27 -6.41 4.01
C MET A 85 4.06 -7.24 5.27
N GLU A 86 3.41 -6.67 6.29
CA GLU A 86 3.10 -7.35 7.55
C GLU A 86 1.93 -8.34 7.42
N THR A 87 0.88 -7.94 6.74
CA THR A 87 -0.41 -8.65 6.77
C THR A 87 -0.71 -9.44 5.49
N LYS A 88 -0.14 -9.02 4.35
CA LYS A 88 -0.52 -9.41 2.98
C LYS A 88 -1.94 -8.97 2.60
N GLU A 89 -2.48 -8.01 3.33
CA GLU A 89 -3.79 -7.41 3.09
C GLU A 89 -3.63 -5.92 2.73
N PRO A 90 -4.52 -5.34 1.92
CA PRO A 90 -4.48 -3.90 1.65
C PRO A 90 -4.76 -3.10 2.92
N LEU A 91 -4.15 -1.92 3.03
CA LEU A 91 -4.47 -0.99 4.11
C LEU A 91 -5.96 -0.64 4.07
N PRO A 92 -6.70 -0.76 5.20
CA PRO A 92 -8.11 -0.37 5.25
C PRO A 92 -8.31 1.09 4.81
N ALA A 93 -9.34 1.33 3.97
CA ALA A 93 -9.63 2.66 3.45
C ALA A 93 -10.13 3.62 4.55
N GLU A 94 -10.88 3.09 5.51
CA GLU A 94 -11.37 3.85 6.67
C GLU A 94 -10.39 3.70 7.82
N GLN A 95 -9.91 4.82 8.34
CA GLN A 95 -9.02 4.89 9.50
C GLN A 95 -9.70 5.70 10.61
N PRO A 96 -9.58 5.31 11.89
CA PRO A 96 -10.10 6.10 12.99
C PRO A 96 -9.40 7.46 13.04
N THR A 97 -10.17 8.51 13.25
CA THR A 97 -9.65 9.89 13.29
C THR A 97 -8.95 10.22 14.60
N ASP A 98 -9.22 9.48 15.66
CA ASP A 98 -8.66 9.62 17.00
C ASP A 98 -7.40 8.77 17.24
N GLU A 99 -7.03 7.90 16.28
CA GLU A 99 -5.79 7.13 16.27
C GLU A 99 -5.00 7.34 14.97
N PRO A 100 -4.36 8.49 14.77
CA PRO A 100 -3.78 8.87 13.47
C PRO A 100 -2.68 7.94 12.96
N TYR A 101 -2.03 7.20 13.85
CA TYR A 101 -0.95 6.26 13.49
C TYR A 101 -1.41 4.81 13.35
N PHE A 102 -2.65 4.52 13.67
CA PHE A 102 -3.22 3.19 13.49
C PHE A 102 -3.35 2.85 12.00
N MET A 103 -2.93 1.66 11.62
CA MET A 103 -3.02 1.17 10.24
C MET A 103 -4.15 0.17 10.04
N GLY A 104 -4.43 -0.64 11.04
CA GLY A 104 -5.45 -1.67 10.94
C GLY A 104 -5.25 -2.80 11.95
N LEU A 105 -6.26 -3.66 12.03
CA LEU A 105 -6.26 -4.89 12.80
C LEU A 105 -6.22 -6.08 11.83
N CYS A 106 -5.25 -6.98 12.01
CA CYS A 106 -5.18 -8.22 11.26
C CYS A 106 -4.78 -9.37 12.20
N ARG A 107 -5.55 -10.48 12.18
CA ARG A 107 -5.29 -11.68 12.98
C ARG A 107 -5.01 -11.39 14.46
N ASN A 108 -5.86 -10.60 15.11
CA ASN A 108 -5.74 -10.17 16.50
C ASN A 108 -4.47 -9.36 16.82
N THR A 109 -3.82 -8.78 15.83
CA THR A 109 -2.69 -7.87 15.99
C THR A 109 -3.04 -6.49 15.46
N ALA A 110 -2.85 -5.46 16.26
CA ALA A 110 -3.02 -4.06 15.87
C ALA A 110 -1.69 -3.50 15.36
N TYR A 111 -1.75 -2.82 14.24
CA TYR A 111 -0.58 -2.28 13.54
C TYR A 111 -0.58 -0.77 13.63
N TYR A 112 0.56 -0.20 14.02
CA TYR A 112 0.77 1.24 14.14
C TYR A 112 2.03 1.65 13.39
N PHE A 113 1.95 2.79 12.67
CA PHE A 113 3.09 3.39 12.01
C PHE A 113 3.25 4.82 12.52
N TYR A 114 4.00 4.97 13.65
CA TYR A 114 4.31 6.24 14.28
C TYR A 114 5.47 6.90 13.52
N TYR A 115 5.12 7.63 12.49
CA TYR A 115 6.03 8.30 11.60
C TYR A 115 5.65 9.76 11.40
N GLU A 116 6.59 10.63 11.63
CA GLU A 116 6.53 12.05 11.35
C GLU A 116 7.72 12.45 10.50
N ARG A 117 7.49 13.13 9.37
CA ARG A 117 8.55 13.42 8.42
C ARG A 117 9.64 14.30 9.03
N GLU A 118 9.25 15.35 9.75
CA GLU A 118 10.13 16.41 10.25
C GLU A 118 10.57 16.21 11.72
N HIS A 119 10.14 15.11 12.36
CA HIS A 119 10.41 14.88 13.77
C HIS A 119 10.78 13.42 14.02
N VAL A 120 11.68 13.20 14.96
CA VAL A 120 12.02 11.87 15.45
C VAL A 120 10.89 11.36 16.33
N THR A 121 10.36 10.19 16.00
CA THR A 121 9.31 9.54 16.76
C THR A 121 9.89 8.53 17.74
N THR A 122 9.34 8.47 18.94
CA THR A 122 9.78 7.54 19.98
C THR A 122 8.59 6.78 20.55
N LEU A 123 8.65 5.45 20.45
CA LEU A 123 7.71 4.61 21.18
C LEU A 123 8.01 4.71 22.67
N ASP A 124 7.18 5.45 23.39
CA ASP A 124 7.24 5.70 24.82
C ASP A 124 5.90 5.51 25.50
N HIS A 125 5.81 5.79 26.80
CA HIS A 125 4.55 5.67 27.55
C HIS A 125 3.50 6.70 27.12
N ALA A 126 3.92 7.88 26.64
CA ALA A 126 3.00 8.90 26.15
C ALA A 126 2.31 8.41 24.86
N PHE A 127 3.09 7.84 23.93
CA PHE A 127 2.51 7.22 22.74
C PHE A 127 1.58 6.05 23.09
N LEU A 128 2.00 5.16 23.99
CA LEU A 128 1.16 4.02 24.39
C LEU A 128 -0.17 4.44 25.01
N ALA A 129 -0.22 5.61 25.67
CA ALA A 129 -1.47 6.16 26.22
C ALA A 129 -2.46 6.62 25.12
N THR A 130 -2.01 6.85 23.90
CA THR A 130 -2.87 7.21 22.76
C THR A 130 -3.46 6.00 22.04
N VAL A 131 -2.98 4.79 22.32
CA VAL A 131 -3.47 3.54 21.74
C VAL A 131 -4.83 3.19 22.36
N GLN A 132 -5.87 3.21 21.55
CA GLN A 132 -7.25 2.93 22.00
C GLN A 132 -7.73 1.55 21.55
N THR A 133 -7.28 1.09 20.39
CA THR A 133 -7.64 -0.21 19.82
C THR A 133 -7.09 -1.34 20.67
N LYS A 134 -8.00 -2.13 21.27
CA LYS A 134 -7.63 -3.32 22.07
C LYS A 134 -7.34 -4.50 21.16
N SER A 135 -6.21 -5.16 21.38
CA SER A 135 -5.77 -6.33 20.63
C SER A 135 -4.96 -7.28 21.51
N GLU A 136 -4.78 -8.51 21.07
CA GLU A 136 -3.93 -9.49 21.73
C GLU A 136 -2.44 -9.21 21.52
N GLY A 137 -2.09 -8.57 20.40
CA GLY A 137 -0.73 -8.17 20.07
C GLY A 137 -0.69 -6.83 19.35
N TYR A 138 0.47 -6.20 19.38
CA TYR A 138 0.71 -4.91 18.75
C TYR A 138 2.01 -4.94 17.98
N THR A 139 2.01 -4.43 16.75
CA THR A 139 3.23 -4.15 15.98
C THR A 139 3.31 -2.64 15.77
N ILE A 140 4.34 -2.03 16.33
CA ILE A 140 4.49 -0.56 16.35
C ILE A 140 5.80 -0.18 15.72
N TYR A 141 5.72 0.61 14.65
CA TYR A 141 6.86 1.22 13.98
C TYR A 141 7.10 2.62 14.56
N ALA A 142 8.34 2.92 14.91
CA ALA A 142 8.83 4.25 15.26
C ALA A 142 10.34 4.35 15.02
N ASP A 143 10.92 5.54 15.10
CA ASP A 143 12.37 5.73 14.94
C ASP A 143 13.15 5.17 16.13
N LEU A 144 12.66 5.41 17.33
CA LEU A 144 13.28 5.01 18.60
C LEU A 144 12.28 4.29 19.49
N CYS A 145 12.80 3.56 20.47
CA CYS A 145 11.98 2.93 21.52
C CYS A 145 12.60 3.23 22.88
N ALA A 146 11.81 3.84 23.76
CA ALA A 146 12.15 4.11 25.15
C ALA A 146 11.51 3.12 26.14
N ILE A 147 10.72 2.14 25.64
CA ILE A 147 10.06 1.12 26.48
C ILE A 147 11.02 -0.05 26.72
N PRO A 148 11.20 -0.47 27.99
CA PRO A 148 12.00 -1.65 28.30
C PRO A 148 11.47 -2.92 27.62
N GLN A 149 12.38 -3.77 27.16
CA GLN A 149 12.07 -5.00 26.43
C GLN A 149 11.13 -5.95 27.25
N GLU A 150 11.27 -5.97 28.54
CA GLU A 150 10.41 -6.75 29.42
C GLU A 150 8.96 -6.26 29.36
N THR A 151 8.75 -4.94 29.38
CA THR A 151 7.43 -4.32 29.24
C THR A 151 6.81 -4.60 27.87
N LEU A 152 7.60 -4.49 26.79
CA LEU A 152 7.14 -4.84 25.44
C LEU A 152 6.63 -6.29 25.38
N ARG A 153 7.41 -7.22 25.92
CA ARG A 153 7.02 -8.66 25.97
C ARG A 153 5.75 -8.88 26.81
N LYS A 154 5.66 -8.25 27.98
CA LYS A 154 4.51 -8.38 28.88
C LYS A 154 3.21 -7.97 28.21
N HIS A 155 3.25 -6.98 27.32
CA HIS A 155 2.09 -6.43 26.62
C HIS A 155 1.97 -6.91 25.16
N ASN A 156 2.74 -7.92 24.75
CA ASN A 156 2.77 -8.44 23.39
C ASN A 156 3.01 -7.34 22.34
N ILE A 157 3.92 -6.42 22.62
CA ILE A 157 4.29 -5.33 21.71
C ILE A 157 5.56 -5.72 20.96
N THR A 158 5.48 -5.74 19.63
CA THR A 158 6.63 -5.85 18.73
C THR A 158 7.00 -4.46 18.24
N PHE A 159 8.15 -3.96 18.69
CA PHE A 159 8.72 -2.73 18.15
C PHE A 159 9.50 -3.01 16.87
N LYS A 160 9.29 -2.18 15.86
CA LYS A 160 10.06 -2.20 14.61
C LYS A 160 10.60 -0.80 14.29
N LYS A 161 11.91 -0.71 14.13
CA LYS A 161 12.57 0.55 13.80
C LYS A 161 12.27 0.95 12.35
N ILE A 162 11.90 2.21 12.15
CA ILE A 162 11.78 2.79 10.81
C ILE A 162 13.19 3.01 10.25
N PRO A 163 13.53 2.48 9.07
CA PRO A 163 14.86 2.62 8.48
C PRO A 163 15.02 4.01 7.86
N ARG A 164 15.42 5.01 8.66
CA ARG A 164 15.75 6.35 8.18
C ARG A 164 16.89 6.99 8.98
N ASP A 165 17.51 8.01 8.40
CA ASP A 165 18.60 8.76 9.03
C ASP A 165 18.02 9.89 9.88
N ILE A 166 17.84 9.62 11.17
CA ILE A 166 17.31 10.57 12.16
C ILE A 166 18.36 11.59 12.63
N ALA A 167 19.61 11.42 12.25
CA ALA A 167 20.67 12.39 12.62
C ALA A 167 20.57 13.71 11.83
N ARG A 168 19.69 13.74 10.82
CA ARG A 168 19.43 14.92 9.97
C ARG A 168 18.17 15.68 10.35
N LEU A 169 17.43 15.19 11.33
CA LEU A 169 16.23 15.80 11.89
C LEU A 169 16.57 16.56 13.17
#